data_68d9ef135d071770ce457d00a8c453cd
#
_entry.id   68d9ef135d071770ce457d00a8c453cd
#
_cell.length_a   1.000
_cell.length_b   1.000
_cell.length_c   1.000
_cell.angle_alpha   90.00
_cell.angle_beta   90.00
_cell.angle_gamma   90.00
#
_symmetry.space_group_name_H-M   'P 1'
#
loop_
_entity.id
_entity.type
_entity.pdbx_description
1 polymer ?
#
loop_
_entity_poly.entity_id
_entity_poly.type
_entity_poly.pdbx_seq_one_letter_code
_entity_poly.pdbx_strand_id
1 'polypeptide(L)'
;MIFFASFQSISLTMLMPLRYQGITGAGADSAALHLLPLAMGLPIGAFTGGRMTSRTGRFKPQILTGALLMPMAIAAMALTPPQAWLQSALFMLLTGIACGLQFPTSLVGTQSAVDSQDIGVATSTTNLFRSLGGAMGVACMSSLLLAWLHQGGFEVLGNPLLGSLKAGEADPHTQARLLETFRDLLLVSAGASLIGLLAALALPDKQLRGR
;
A
#
# COMPACT_ATOMS: atom_id res chain seq x y z
N MET A 1 1.42 -1.82 -13.38
CA MET A 1 2.30 -1.70 -12.23
C MET A 1 1.95 -0.52 -11.35
N ILE A 2 2.07 0.73 -11.80
CA ILE A 2 1.79 1.92 -10.99
C ILE A 2 0.37 1.92 -10.40
N PHE A 3 -0.58 1.33 -11.12
CA PHE A 3 -1.94 1.08 -10.64
C PHE A 3 -1.93 0.24 -9.35
N PHE A 4 -1.26 -0.92 -9.35
CA PHE A 4 -1.22 -1.80 -8.18
C PHE A 4 -0.41 -1.20 -7.02
N ALA A 5 0.67 -0.48 -7.30
CA ALA A 5 1.43 0.23 -6.27
C ALA A 5 0.59 1.31 -5.59
N SER A 6 -0.22 2.06 -6.35
CA SER A 6 -1.14 3.06 -5.80
C SER A 6 -2.33 2.43 -5.10
N PHE A 7 -2.89 1.35 -5.66
CA PHE A 7 -3.93 0.56 -5.02
C PHE A 7 -3.52 0.19 -3.59
N GLN A 8 -2.33 -0.35 -3.42
CA GLN A 8 -1.80 -0.77 -2.11
C GLN A 8 -1.50 0.40 -1.18
N SER A 9 -0.78 1.40 -1.68
CA SER A 9 -0.34 2.54 -0.87
C SER A 9 -1.53 3.28 -0.25
N ILE A 10 -2.55 3.58 -1.05
CA ILE A 10 -3.71 4.35 -0.61
C ILE A 10 -4.65 3.49 0.25
N SER A 11 -4.85 2.21 -0.11
CA SER A 11 -5.63 1.28 0.73
C SER A 11 -5.04 1.14 2.13
N LEU A 12 -3.71 0.98 2.23
CA LEU A 12 -3.04 0.84 3.52
C LEU A 12 -3.09 2.13 4.35
N THR A 13 -3.01 3.29 3.70
CA THR A 13 -3.17 4.58 4.38
C THR A 13 -4.53 4.71 5.05
N MET A 14 -5.58 4.10 4.48
CA MET A 14 -6.90 4.05 5.08
C MET A 14 -7.05 2.92 6.11
N LEU A 15 -6.57 1.71 5.79
CA LEU A 15 -6.78 0.52 6.61
C LEU A 15 -5.99 0.54 7.92
N MET A 16 -4.78 1.09 7.91
CA MET A 16 -3.91 1.06 9.10
C MET A 16 -4.46 1.87 10.27
N PRO A 17 -4.90 3.12 10.11
CA PRO A 17 -5.54 3.86 11.20
C PRO A 17 -6.79 3.15 11.73
N LEU A 18 -7.61 2.58 10.85
CA LEU A 18 -8.81 1.84 11.25
C LEU A 18 -8.48 0.59 12.05
N ARG A 19 -7.46 -0.17 11.62
CA ARG A 19 -6.95 -1.33 12.37
C ARG A 19 -6.49 -0.91 13.77
N TYR A 20 -5.72 0.17 13.87
CA TYR A 20 -5.21 0.66 15.16
C TYR A 20 -6.34 1.12 16.07
N GLN A 21 -7.23 1.97 15.56
CA GLN A 21 -8.37 2.47 16.33
C GLN A 21 -9.29 1.33 16.77
N GLY A 22 -9.61 0.40 15.87
CA GLY A 22 -10.52 -0.71 16.15
C GLY A 22 -9.99 -1.73 17.15
N ILE A 23 -8.67 -1.94 17.21
CA ILE A 23 -8.07 -2.98 18.04
C ILE A 23 -7.56 -2.43 19.38
N THR A 24 -6.95 -1.24 19.38
CA THR A 24 -6.32 -0.66 20.56
C THR A 24 -7.18 0.39 21.26
N GLY A 25 -8.30 0.81 20.65
CA GLY A 25 -9.10 1.94 21.14
C GLY A 25 -8.37 3.28 21.04
N ALA A 26 -7.26 3.33 20.30
CA ALA A 26 -6.43 4.53 20.15
C ALA A 26 -7.21 5.68 19.51
N GLY A 27 -7.00 6.89 20.00
CA GLY A 27 -7.57 8.09 19.40
C GLY A 27 -7.06 8.30 17.94
N ALA A 28 -7.82 9.07 17.17
CA ALA A 28 -7.49 9.36 15.77
C ALA A 28 -6.08 9.96 15.60
N ASP A 29 -5.66 10.83 16.54
CA ASP A 29 -4.36 11.48 16.54
C ASP A 29 -3.21 10.48 16.67
N SER A 30 -3.33 9.55 17.62
CA SER A 30 -2.33 8.51 17.83
C SER A 30 -2.29 7.53 16.65
N ALA A 31 -3.44 7.17 16.08
CA ALA A 31 -3.51 6.32 14.91
C ALA A 31 -2.86 6.97 13.67
N ALA A 32 -2.98 8.30 13.52
CA ALA A 32 -2.31 9.03 12.45
C ALA A 32 -0.78 9.00 12.60
N LEU A 33 -0.25 9.10 13.82
CA LEU A 33 1.19 8.98 14.08
C LEU A 33 1.76 7.61 13.65
N HIS A 34 0.97 6.56 13.73
CA HIS A 34 1.37 5.23 13.28
C HIS A 34 1.52 5.12 11.75
N LEU A 35 1.04 6.10 10.96
CA LEU A 35 1.31 6.18 9.52
C LEU A 35 2.67 6.80 9.18
N LEU A 36 3.35 7.45 10.12
CA LEU A 36 4.64 8.10 9.87
C LEU A 36 5.68 7.17 9.23
N PRO A 37 5.86 5.91 9.67
CA PRO A 37 6.82 5.01 9.05
C PRO A 37 6.54 4.78 7.55
N LEU A 38 5.27 4.62 7.17
CA LEU A 38 4.87 4.48 5.76
C LEU A 38 5.21 5.76 4.97
N ALA A 39 4.86 6.93 5.53
CA ALA A 39 5.12 8.22 4.92
C ALA A 39 6.62 8.51 4.77
N MET A 40 7.44 8.14 5.75
CA MET A 40 8.91 8.28 5.69
C MET A 40 9.56 7.29 4.73
N GLY A 41 9.00 6.08 4.60
CA GLY A 41 9.49 5.07 3.67
C GLY A 41 9.43 5.51 2.22
N LEU A 42 8.39 6.27 1.85
CA LEU A 42 8.16 6.71 0.48
C LEU A 42 9.29 7.60 -0.08
N PRO A 43 9.72 8.69 0.56
CA PRO A 43 10.86 9.48 0.09
C PRO A 43 12.19 8.71 0.15
N ILE A 44 12.40 7.83 1.14
CA ILE A 44 13.59 6.98 1.22
C ILE A 44 13.66 6.06 0.00
N GLY A 45 12.57 5.39 -0.33
CA GLY A 45 12.46 4.54 -1.53
C GLY A 45 12.64 5.32 -2.82
N ALA A 46 12.02 6.50 -2.93
CA ALA A 46 12.14 7.36 -4.11
C ALA A 46 13.58 7.84 -4.33
N PHE A 47 14.26 8.28 -3.26
CA PHE A 47 15.64 8.72 -3.32
C PHE A 47 16.59 7.57 -3.69
N THR A 48 16.47 6.43 -3.02
CA THR A 48 17.32 5.26 -3.29
C THR A 48 17.07 4.70 -4.69
N GLY A 49 15.81 4.57 -5.10
CA GLY A 49 15.42 4.13 -6.44
C GLY A 49 15.92 5.07 -7.54
N GLY A 50 15.72 6.37 -7.36
CA GLY A 50 16.22 7.40 -8.30
C GLY A 50 17.74 7.37 -8.43
N ARG A 51 18.47 7.31 -7.29
CA ARG A 51 19.94 7.21 -7.28
C ARG A 51 20.45 5.94 -7.93
N MET A 52 19.83 4.79 -7.68
CA MET A 52 20.21 3.53 -8.33
C MET A 52 19.92 3.57 -9.83
N THR A 53 18.77 4.10 -10.24
CA THR A 53 18.40 4.24 -11.66
C THR A 53 19.38 5.15 -12.39
N SER A 54 19.78 6.28 -11.78
CA SER A 54 20.74 7.20 -12.39
C SER A 54 22.15 6.61 -12.52
N ARG A 55 22.55 5.72 -11.60
CA ARG A 55 23.87 5.06 -11.63
C ARG A 55 23.92 3.88 -12.57
N THR A 56 22.87 3.08 -12.63
CA THR A 56 22.83 1.83 -13.41
C THR A 56 22.30 2.02 -14.82
N GLY A 57 21.58 3.11 -15.08
CA GLY A 57 20.87 3.32 -16.34
C GLY A 57 19.70 2.35 -16.56
N ARG A 58 19.32 1.56 -15.54
CA ARG A 58 18.25 0.58 -15.60
C ARG A 58 17.18 0.89 -14.56
N PHE A 59 15.92 0.80 -14.95
CA PHE A 59 14.78 1.03 -14.06
C PHE A 59 14.10 -0.27 -13.60
N LYS A 60 14.25 -1.36 -14.36
CA LYS A 60 13.60 -2.64 -14.08
C LYS A 60 13.99 -3.26 -12.73
N PRO A 61 15.27 -3.30 -12.30
CA PRO A 61 15.64 -3.88 -11.01
C PRO A 61 14.95 -3.21 -9.83
N GLN A 62 14.87 -1.88 -9.82
CA GLN A 62 14.25 -1.12 -8.72
C GLN A 62 12.75 -1.38 -8.65
N ILE A 63 12.10 -1.46 -9.81
CA ILE A 63 10.69 -1.80 -9.91
C ILE A 63 10.43 -3.21 -9.38
N LEU A 64 11.24 -4.18 -9.79
CA LEU A 64 11.12 -5.57 -9.33
C LEU A 64 11.37 -5.70 -7.82
N THR A 65 12.38 -5.00 -7.31
CA THR A 65 12.66 -4.99 -5.86
C THR A 65 11.47 -4.43 -5.08
N GLY A 66 10.91 -3.30 -5.52
CA GLY A 66 9.71 -2.72 -4.89
C GLY A 66 8.48 -3.62 -5.03
N ALA A 67 8.28 -4.24 -6.21
CA ALA A 67 7.14 -5.12 -6.44
C ALA A 67 7.23 -6.44 -5.64
N LEU A 68 8.44 -6.92 -5.34
CA LEU A 68 8.66 -8.09 -4.49
C LEU A 68 8.55 -7.74 -3.00
N LEU A 69 9.13 -6.61 -2.60
CA LEU A 69 9.14 -6.16 -1.20
C LEU A 69 7.73 -5.86 -0.68
N MET A 70 6.86 -5.32 -1.53
CA MET A 70 5.51 -4.90 -1.17
C MET A 70 4.63 -6.05 -0.65
N PRO A 71 4.39 -7.15 -1.38
CA PRO A 71 3.57 -8.26 -0.87
C PRO A 71 4.19 -8.91 0.36
N MET A 72 5.51 -9.01 0.44
CA MET A 72 6.20 -9.57 1.60
C MET A 72 5.98 -8.71 2.85
N ALA A 73 6.14 -7.40 2.74
CA ALA A 73 5.95 -6.49 3.86
C ALA A 73 4.49 -6.46 4.34
N ILE A 74 3.52 -6.47 3.41
CA ILE A 74 2.09 -6.49 3.75
C ILE A 74 1.70 -7.82 4.39
N ALA A 75 2.16 -8.95 3.86
CA ALA A 75 1.89 -10.27 4.43
C ALA A 75 2.52 -10.42 5.82
N ALA A 76 3.76 -9.97 6.01
CA ALA A 76 4.41 -9.95 7.32
C ALA A 76 3.64 -9.08 8.32
N MET A 77 3.14 -7.92 7.88
CA MET A 77 2.31 -7.04 8.69
C MET A 77 0.96 -7.68 9.07
N ALA A 78 0.37 -8.49 8.18
CA ALA A 78 -0.86 -9.24 8.47
C ALA A 78 -0.67 -10.26 9.61
N LEU A 79 0.53 -10.85 9.70
CA LEU A 79 0.88 -11.85 10.71
C LEU A 79 1.40 -11.23 12.03
N THR A 80 1.63 -9.92 12.04
CA THR A 80 2.17 -9.22 13.22
C THR A 80 1.06 -8.89 14.20
N PRO A 81 1.23 -9.23 15.50
CA PRO A 81 0.27 -8.84 16.52
C PRO A 81 0.19 -7.31 16.66
N PRO A 82 -1.01 -6.76 16.89
CA PRO A 82 -1.21 -5.30 16.96
C PRO A 82 -0.42 -4.62 18.07
N GLN A 83 -0.10 -5.34 19.13
CA GLN A 83 0.70 -4.86 20.26
C GLN A 83 2.19 -4.66 19.88
N ALA A 84 2.68 -5.34 18.85
CA ALA A 84 4.06 -5.25 18.37
C ALA A 84 4.20 -4.04 17.42
N TRP A 85 4.01 -2.83 17.95
CA TRP A 85 3.99 -1.61 17.14
C TRP A 85 5.29 -1.40 16.35
N LEU A 86 6.45 -1.74 16.94
CA LEU A 86 7.75 -1.58 16.29
C LEU A 86 7.89 -2.48 15.04
N GLN A 87 7.39 -3.72 15.11
CA GLN A 87 7.37 -4.63 13.96
C GLN A 87 6.41 -4.11 12.88
N SER A 88 5.21 -3.67 13.28
CA SER A 88 4.24 -3.06 12.36
C SER A 88 4.83 -1.81 11.70
N ALA A 89 5.50 -0.94 12.45
CA ALA A 89 6.16 0.25 11.94
C ALA A 89 7.27 -0.10 10.93
N LEU A 90 8.06 -1.14 11.21
CA LEU A 90 9.09 -1.63 10.28
C LEU A 90 8.47 -2.09 8.95
N PHE A 91 7.42 -2.90 8.99
CA PHE A 91 6.75 -3.38 7.78
C PHE A 91 6.03 -2.26 7.02
N MET A 92 5.47 -1.27 7.71
CA MET A 92 4.94 -0.06 7.09
C MET A 92 6.03 0.76 6.41
N LEU A 93 7.18 0.92 7.04
CA LEU A 93 8.36 1.57 6.45
C LEU A 93 8.80 0.84 5.18
N LEU A 94 8.92 -0.49 5.23
CA LEU A 94 9.30 -1.32 4.08
C LEU A 94 8.27 -1.19 2.94
N THR A 95 6.97 -1.14 3.26
CA THR A 95 5.92 -0.91 2.26
C THR A 95 6.04 0.48 1.65
N GLY A 96 6.32 1.51 2.46
CA GLY A 96 6.61 2.86 1.97
C GLY A 96 7.81 2.90 1.04
N ILE A 97 8.91 2.25 1.40
CA ILE A 97 10.10 2.11 0.55
C ILE A 97 9.75 1.39 -0.76
N ALA A 98 8.98 0.32 -0.71
CA ALA A 98 8.53 -0.41 -1.89
C ALA A 98 7.72 0.47 -2.86
N CYS A 99 6.82 1.30 -2.35
CA CYS A 99 6.08 2.30 -3.14
C CYS A 99 7.02 3.35 -3.73
N GLY A 100 7.93 3.88 -2.90
CA GLY A 100 8.91 4.88 -3.31
C GLY A 100 9.84 4.39 -4.40
N LEU A 101 10.25 3.12 -4.38
CA LEU A 101 11.02 2.49 -5.46
C LEU A 101 10.23 2.43 -6.77
N GLN A 102 8.93 2.19 -6.71
CA GLN A 102 8.09 1.96 -7.89
C GLN A 102 7.60 3.25 -8.56
N PHE A 103 7.19 4.27 -7.80
CA PHE A 103 6.54 5.46 -8.35
C PHE A 103 7.43 6.26 -9.30
N PRO A 104 8.59 6.81 -8.89
CA PRO A 104 9.42 7.61 -9.77
C PRO A 104 10.07 6.77 -10.88
N THR A 105 10.47 5.53 -10.57
CA THR A 105 11.09 4.65 -11.57
C THR A 105 10.12 4.21 -12.66
N SER A 106 8.85 3.97 -12.33
CA SER A 106 7.81 3.69 -13.32
C SER A 106 7.55 4.90 -14.22
N LEU A 107 7.52 6.10 -13.66
CA LEU A 107 7.33 7.34 -14.42
C LEU A 107 8.48 7.56 -15.40
N VAL A 108 9.73 7.49 -14.90
CA VAL A 108 10.93 7.63 -15.76
C VAL A 108 10.98 6.54 -16.84
N GLY A 109 10.66 5.29 -16.47
CA GLY A 109 10.59 4.18 -17.41
C GLY A 109 9.56 4.40 -18.52
N THR A 110 8.39 4.96 -18.20
CA THR A 110 7.34 5.28 -19.18
C THR A 110 7.77 6.43 -20.10
N GLN A 111 8.34 7.50 -19.50
CA GLN A 111 8.82 8.65 -20.29
C GLN A 111 9.97 8.29 -21.22
N SER A 112 10.85 7.37 -20.82
CA SER A 112 11.97 6.91 -21.66
C SER A 112 11.56 5.96 -22.78
N ALA A 113 10.33 5.46 -22.75
CA ALA A 113 9.80 4.53 -23.74
C ALA A 113 9.07 5.21 -24.91
N VAL A 114 8.82 6.51 -24.83
CA VAL A 114 8.10 7.33 -25.84
C VAL A 114 9.01 8.40 -26.42
N ASP A 115 8.59 8.98 -27.54
CA ASP A 115 9.29 10.12 -28.13
C ASP A 115 9.06 11.40 -27.31
N SER A 116 9.94 12.40 -27.44
CA SER A 116 9.92 13.62 -26.65
C SER A 116 8.62 14.41 -26.76
N GLN A 117 7.95 14.37 -27.92
CA GLN A 117 6.65 14.99 -28.14
C GLN A 117 5.50 14.32 -27.37
N ASP A 118 5.64 13.04 -27.00
CA ASP A 118 4.62 12.24 -26.34
C ASP A 118 4.81 12.11 -24.81
N ILE A 119 5.87 12.71 -24.26
CA ILE A 119 6.18 12.66 -22.83
C ILE A 119 5.00 13.17 -21.98
N GLY A 120 4.30 14.22 -22.43
CA GLY A 120 3.13 14.77 -21.74
C GLY A 120 2.00 13.75 -21.65
N VAL A 121 1.69 13.07 -22.75
CA VAL A 121 0.65 12.03 -22.81
C VAL A 121 1.03 10.84 -21.92
N ALA A 122 2.28 10.38 -22.00
CA ALA A 122 2.80 9.28 -21.20
C ALA A 122 2.72 9.57 -19.69
N THR A 123 3.07 10.80 -19.29
CA THR A 123 3.01 11.27 -17.90
C THR A 123 1.55 11.33 -17.40
N SER A 124 0.66 11.91 -18.21
CA SER A 124 -0.77 12.03 -17.88
C SER A 124 -1.42 10.65 -17.75
N THR A 125 -1.12 9.74 -18.68
CA THR A 125 -1.60 8.35 -18.62
C THR A 125 -1.11 7.64 -17.37
N THR A 126 0.17 7.80 -17.01
CA THR A 126 0.74 7.22 -15.79
C THR A 126 0.03 7.75 -14.53
N ASN A 127 -0.24 9.06 -14.47
CA ASN A 127 -0.96 9.67 -13.35
C ASN A 127 -2.43 9.23 -13.30
N LEU A 128 -3.08 9.03 -14.45
CA LEU A 128 -4.43 8.49 -14.53
C LEU A 128 -4.49 7.09 -13.91
N PHE A 129 -3.62 6.18 -14.33
CA PHE A 129 -3.56 4.81 -13.77
C PHE A 129 -3.22 4.82 -12.28
N ARG A 130 -2.37 5.74 -11.83
CA ARG A 130 -2.07 5.93 -10.41
C ARG A 130 -3.30 6.36 -9.62
N SER A 131 -4.05 7.33 -10.12
CA SER A 131 -5.27 7.83 -9.47
C SER A 131 -6.38 6.77 -9.46
N LEU A 132 -6.58 6.08 -10.58
CA LEU A 132 -7.54 4.97 -10.66
C LEU A 132 -7.17 3.83 -9.70
N GLY A 133 -5.88 3.46 -9.64
CA GLY A 133 -5.41 2.44 -8.70
C GLY A 133 -5.73 2.81 -7.26
N GLY A 134 -5.44 4.04 -6.86
CA GLY A 134 -5.74 4.53 -5.52
C GLY A 134 -7.23 4.54 -5.20
N ALA A 135 -8.06 5.07 -6.10
CA ALA A 135 -9.51 5.13 -5.93
C ALA A 135 -10.12 3.72 -5.82
N MET A 136 -9.74 2.82 -6.73
CA MET A 136 -10.21 1.42 -6.69
C MET A 136 -9.70 0.69 -5.46
N GLY A 137 -8.47 0.97 -5.02
CA GLY A 137 -7.91 0.39 -3.81
C GLY A 137 -8.73 0.71 -2.57
N VAL A 138 -9.04 1.98 -2.36
CA VAL A 138 -9.91 2.41 -1.25
C VAL A 138 -11.30 1.79 -1.40
N ALA A 139 -11.93 1.89 -2.57
CA ALA A 139 -13.28 1.39 -2.78
C ALA A 139 -13.38 -0.12 -2.54
N CYS A 140 -12.50 -0.91 -3.12
CA CYS A 140 -12.51 -2.37 -2.97
C CYS A 140 -12.22 -2.79 -1.53
N MET A 141 -11.19 -2.22 -0.90
CA MET A 141 -10.82 -2.60 0.46
C MET A 141 -11.84 -2.14 1.50
N SER A 142 -12.45 -0.96 1.32
CA SER A 142 -13.54 -0.49 2.19
C SER A 142 -14.78 -1.35 2.06
N SER A 143 -15.18 -1.66 0.83
CA SER A 143 -16.35 -2.52 0.59
C SER A 143 -16.14 -3.91 1.17
N LEU A 144 -14.95 -4.48 1.02
CA LEU A 144 -14.61 -5.80 1.56
C LEU A 144 -14.59 -5.77 3.10
N LEU A 145 -14.00 -4.72 3.70
CA LEU A 145 -14.01 -4.52 5.15
C LEU A 145 -15.45 -4.45 5.68
N LEU A 146 -16.31 -3.63 5.07
CA LEU A 146 -17.69 -3.48 5.48
C LEU A 146 -18.48 -4.78 5.34
N ALA A 147 -18.30 -5.51 4.23
CA ALA A 147 -18.97 -6.79 3.99
C ALA A 147 -18.59 -7.83 5.06
N TRP A 148 -17.32 -7.91 5.42
CA TRP A 148 -16.85 -8.88 6.43
C TRP A 148 -17.23 -8.47 7.85
N LEU A 149 -17.22 -7.19 8.17
CA LEU A 149 -17.73 -6.70 9.45
C LEU A 149 -19.23 -7.01 9.59
N HIS A 150 -20.00 -6.79 8.53
CA HIS A 150 -21.44 -7.09 8.55
C HIS A 150 -21.71 -8.60 8.74
N GLN A 151 -20.96 -9.46 8.06
CA GLN A 151 -21.04 -10.93 8.24
C GLN A 151 -20.62 -11.35 9.66
N GLY A 152 -19.70 -10.63 10.26
CA GLY A 152 -19.27 -10.83 11.65
C GLY A 152 -20.27 -10.38 12.72
N GLY A 153 -21.44 -9.84 12.33
CA GLY A 153 -22.48 -9.38 13.24
C GLY A 153 -22.22 -7.97 13.81
N PHE A 154 -21.30 -7.21 13.23
CA PHE A 154 -21.08 -5.83 13.63
C PHE A 154 -22.15 -4.93 13.00
N GLU A 155 -22.99 -4.31 13.82
CA GLU A 155 -23.92 -3.29 13.35
C GLU A 155 -23.15 -2.02 12.97
N VAL A 156 -23.09 -1.76 11.68
CA VAL A 156 -22.43 -0.58 11.09
C VAL A 156 -23.44 0.58 10.95
N LEU A 157 -24.30 0.77 11.94
CA LEU A 157 -25.35 1.76 11.91
C LEU A 157 -24.93 3.07 12.61
N GLY A 158 -24.87 4.15 11.82
CA GLY A 158 -24.93 5.54 12.35
C GLY A 158 -23.72 6.45 12.18
N ASN A 159 -22.53 5.98 12.18
CA ASN A 159 -21.31 6.62 11.63
C ASN A 159 -20.37 5.48 11.31
N PRO A 160 -20.29 5.10 10.03
CA PRO A 160 -20.15 3.68 9.73
C PRO A 160 -18.81 3.06 10.06
N LEU A 161 -17.79 3.79 10.41
CA LEU A 161 -16.45 3.23 10.61
C LEU A 161 -15.85 3.48 12.00
N LEU A 162 -16.38 4.39 12.78
CA LEU A 162 -15.78 4.81 14.05
C LEU A 162 -16.69 4.62 15.27
N GLY A 163 -18.00 4.55 15.09
CA GLY A 163 -18.96 4.44 16.19
C GLY A 163 -18.96 3.07 16.86
N SER A 164 -18.84 2.00 16.06
CA SER A 164 -18.81 0.62 16.54
C SER A 164 -17.41 0.10 16.89
N LEU A 165 -16.35 0.82 16.50
CA LEU A 165 -14.96 0.48 16.80
C LEU A 165 -14.46 1.11 18.13
N LYS A 166 -15.34 1.51 19.03
CA LYS A 166 -14.94 1.84 20.41
C LYS A 166 -14.53 0.56 21.14
N ALA A 167 -13.33 0.10 20.83
CA ALA A 167 -12.75 -1.15 21.34
C ALA A 167 -12.51 -1.17 22.87
N GLY A 168 -12.74 -0.09 23.56
CA GLY A 168 -12.59 -0.04 25.02
C GLY A 168 -13.60 -0.87 25.80
N GLU A 169 -14.72 -1.25 25.18
CA GLU A 169 -15.80 -2.03 25.81
C GLU A 169 -16.12 -3.32 25.04
N ALA A 170 -15.34 -3.66 24.01
CA ALA A 170 -15.64 -4.82 23.16
C ALA A 170 -15.26 -6.13 23.88
N ASP A 171 -16.20 -7.06 23.86
CA ASP A 171 -16.02 -8.44 24.33
C ASP A 171 -14.77 -9.08 23.68
N PRO A 172 -13.97 -9.91 24.37
CA PRO A 172 -12.79 -10.58 23.80
C PRO A 172 -13.05 -11.32 22.48
N HIS A 173 -14.24 -11.87 22.30
CA HIS A 173 -14.66 -12.49 21.04
C HIS A 173 -14.76 -11.49 19.89
N THR A 174 -15.24 -10.29 20.14
CA THR A 174 -15.37 -9.21 19.17
C THR A 174 -14.00 -8.70 18.74
N GLN A 175 -13.07 -8.54 19.67
CA GLN A 175 -11.69 -8.16 19.37
C GLN A 175 -10.97 -9.21 18.52
N ALA A 176 -11.11 -10.49 18.84
CA ALA A 176 -10.51 -11.58 18.07
C ALA A 176 -11.02 -11.60 16.61
N ARG A 177 -12.34 -11.43 16.40
CA ARG A 177 -12.92 -11.34 15.06
C ARG A 177 -12.45 -10.14 14.26
N LEU A 178 -12.31 -8.97 14.92
CA LEU A 178 -11.73 -7.78 14.27
C LEU A 178 -10.30 -8.04 13.81
N LEU A 179 -9.50 -8.66 14.65
CA LEU A 179 -8.12 -9.04 14.32
C LEU A 179 -8.06 -9.97 13.10
N GLU A 180 -8.90 -10.98 13.06
CA GLU A 180 -8.99 -11.91 11.92
C GLU A 180 -9.43 -11.18 10.66
N THR A 181 -10.45 -10.34 10.72
CA THR A 181 -10.94 -9.56 9.58
C THR A 181 -9.84 -8.67 9.00
N PHE A 182 -9.11 -7.93 9.83
CA PHE A 182 -8.02 -7.09 9.35
C PHE A 182 -6.83 -7.89 8.83
N ARG A 183 -6.52 -9.05 9.45
CA ARG A 183 -5.48 -9.95 8.96
C ARG A 183 -5.81 -10.45 7.56
N ASP A 184 -7.01 -10.96 7.37
CA ASP A 184 -7.43 -11.54 6.10
C ASP A 184 -7.53 -10.46 5.01
N LEU A 185 -7.97 -9.25 5.37
CA LEU A 185 -7.98 -8.10 4.46
C LEU A 185 -6.57 -7.72 3.99
N LEU A 186 -5.59 -7.74 4.90
CA LEU A 186 -4.19 -7.50 4.55
C LEU A 186 -3.61 -8.63 3.69
N LEU A 187 -4.00 -9.88 3.91
CA LEU A 187 -3.58 -11.01 3.07
C LEU A 187 -4.18 -10.92 1.67
N VAL A 188 -5.45 -10.53 1.54
CA VAL A 188 -6.06 -10.24 0.23
C VAL A 188 -5.33 -9.08 -0.46
N SER A 189 -5.00 -8.04 0.28
CA SER A 189 -4.20 -6.92 -0.21
C SER A 189 -2.82 -7.39 -0.69
N ALA A 190 -2.11 -8.22 0.09
CA ALA A 190 -0.85 -8.83 -0.32
C ALA A 190 -1.01 -9.67 -1.60
N GLY A 191 -2.09 -10.46 -1.70
CA GLY A 191 -2.44 -11.22 -2.91
C GLY A 191 -2.63 -10.33 -4.14
N ALA A 192 -3.34 -9.22 -3.99
CA ALA A 192 -3.51 -8.25 -5.07
C ALA A 192 -2.17 -7.63 -5.51
N SER A 193 -1.22 -7.43 -4.59
CA SER A 193 0.12 -6.91 -4.94
C SER A 193 0.97 -7.92 -5.75
N LEU A 194 0.70 -9.22 -5.65
CA LEU A 194 1.34 -10.23 -6.50
C LEU A 194 1.00 -10.04 -7.99
N ILE A 195 -0.19 -9.55 -8.30
CA ILE A 195 -0.55 -9.20 -9.68
C ILE A 195 0.35 -8.06 -10.18
N GLY A 196 0.63 -7.09 -9.32
CA GLY A 196 1.61 -6.02 -9.61
C GLY A 196 3.02 -6.57 -9.85
N LEU A 197 3.44 -7.58 -9.08
CA LEU A 197 4.72 -8.28 -9.28
C LEU A 197 4.77 -9.02 -10.61
N LEU A 198 3.71 -9.75 -10.98
CA LEU A 198 3.63 -10.42 -12.28
C LEU A 198 3.71 -9.41 -13.43
N ALA A 199 3.01 -8.28 -13.32
CA ALA A 199 3.12 -7.20 -14.29
C ALA A 199 4.54 -6.58 -14.34
N ALA A 200 5.26 -6.58 -13.21
CA ALA A 200 6.65 -6.13 -13.14
C ALA A 200 7.62 -7.08 -13.85
N LEU A 201 7.40 -8.37 -13.70
CA LEU A 201 8.21 -9.40 -14.37
C LEU A 201 8.05 -9.35 -15.89
N ALA A 202 6.85 -9.05 -16.37
CA ALA A 202 6.55 -8.92 -17.80
C ALA A 202 7.17 -7.68 -18.46
N LEU A 203 7.75 -6.73 -17.69
CA LEU A 203 8.38 -5.54 -18.26
C LEU A 203 9.66 -5.89 -19.02
N PRO A 204 9.83 -5.35 -20.24
CA PRO A 204 11.08 -5.50 -20.97
C PRO A 204 12.22 -4.75 -20.27
N ASP A 205 13.41 -5.36 -20.26
CA ASP A 205 14.61 -4.72 -19.71
C ASP A 205 15.19 -3.75 -20.75
N LYS A 206 14.72 -2.51 -20.74
CA LYS A 206 15.25 -1.44 -21.59
C LYS A 206 16.19 -0.55 -20.77
N GLN A 207 17.35 -0.25 -21.33
CA GLN A 207 18.25 0.78 -20.81
C GLN A 207 17.67 2.16 -21.14
N LEU A 208 17.89 3.11 -20.24
CA LEU A 208 17.52 4.50 -20.48
C LEU A 208 18.24 5.03 -21.73
N ARG A 209 17.50 5.57 -22.70
CA ARG A 209 18.06 6.28 -23.86
C ARG A 209 18.79 7.53 -23.32
N GLY A 210 20.11 7.56 -23.42
CA GLY A 210 20.87 8.77 -23.12
C GLY A 210 22.12 8.55 -22.25
N ARG A 211 22.95 7.60 -22.65
CA ARG A 211 24.42 7.59 -22.40
C ARG A 211 25.13 7.06 -23.61
#